data_62d73b242d692ea87dbebfa418dbfb24
#
_entry.id   62d73b242d692ea87dbebfa418dbfb24
#
_cell.length_a   1.000
_cell.length_b   1.000
_cell.length_c   1.000
_cell.angle_alpha   90.00
_cell.angle_beta   90.00
_cell.angle_gamma   90.00
#
_symmetry.space_group_name_H-M   'P 1'
#
loop_
_entity.id
_entity.type
_entity.pdbx_description
1 polymer ?
#
loop_
_entity_poly.entity_id
_entity_poly.type
_entity_poly.pdbx_seq_one_letter_code
_entity_poly.pdbx_strand_id
1 'polypeptide(L)'
;EGTAAGLADVRAQLTAAGTPDAPVHILFATHSIPTRDAEAAGRSEGEPREFEEGSAYVAQHLATGAAVISRVEAESGLTAPWSLVYQSRSGAPHVPWLEPDINDAIADLAGQGIKGIVIVPLGFVSDHMEVVWDLDTEALETCRSLGLAATRVPTPGAHRKFVNGLVDLISERTSANNISDRPAMTGLGPWYDVCRPGCCANFRGGKPTIAGADSTVGTGHDAYPAGSAGAAGGEGTL
;
A
#
# COMPACT_ATOMS: atom_id res chain seq x y z
N GLU A 1 -2.49 0.19 -14.93
CA GLU A 1 -2.80 -0.86 -15.92
C GLU A 1 -3.46 -2.07 -15.23
N GLY A 2 -2.80 -2.78 -14.30
CA GLY A 2 -3.35 -3.97 -13.65
C GLY A 2 -4.70 -3.72 -12.98
N THR A 3 -4.81 -2.69 -12.16
CA THR A 3 -6.06 -2.35 -11.46
C THR A 3 -7.21 -2.03 -12.43
N ALA A 4 -6.93 -1.30 -13.52
CA ALA A 4 -7.94 -1.03 -14.56
C ALA A 4 -8.38 -2.32 -15.28
N ALA A 5 -7.43 -3.20 -15.59
CA ALA A 5 -7.74 -4.49 -16.19
C ALA A 5 -8.58 -5.37 -15.25
N GLY A 6 -8.23 -5.41 -13.96
CA GLY A 6 -9.01 -6.13 -12.95
C GLY A 6 -10.44 -5.59 -12.79
N LEU A 7 -10.63 -4.27 -12.80
CA LEU A 7 -11.98 -3.67 -12.80
C LEU A 7 -12.78 -4.07 -14.04
N ALA A 8 -12.16 -4.02 -15.21
CA ALA A 8 -12.82 -4.42 -16.45
C ALA A 8 -13.21 -5.90 -16.45
N ASP A 9 -12.35 -6.76 -15.93
CA ASP A 9 -12.62 -8.19 -15.82
C ASP A 9 -13.78 -8.50 -14.85
N VAL A 10 -13.78 -7.93 -13.65
CA VAL A 10 -14.88 -8.08 -12.68
C VAL A 10 -16.19 -7.55 -13.27
N ARG A 11 -16.18 -6.42 -13.97
CA ARG A 11 -17.37 -5.91 -14.67
C ARG A 11 -17.86 -6.87 -15.76
N ALA A 12 -16.95 -7.51 -16.50
CA ALA A 12 -17.32 -8.53 -17.49
C ALA A 12 -17.95 -9.77 -16.83
N GLN A 13 -17.41 -10.24 -15.70
CA GLN A 13 -17.99 -11.34 -14.92
C GLN A 13 -19.42 -10.99 -14.45
N LEU A 14 -19.64 -9.81 -13.89
CA LEU A 14 -20.95 -9.33 -13.44
C LEU A 14 -21.94 -9.19 -14.59
N THR A 15 -21.48 -8.74 -15.75
CA THR A 15 -22.31 -8.67 -16.96
C THR A 15 -22.74 -10.04 -17.41
N ALA A 16 -21.83 -11.01 -17.43
CA ALA A 16 -22.15 -12.40 -17.76
C ALA A 16 -23.12 -13.04 -16.76
N ALA A 17 -23.07 -12.61 -15.49
CA ALA A 17 -24.01 -13.04 -14.45
C ALA A 17 -25.36 -12.29 -14.48
N GLY A 18 -25.58 -11.36 -15.42
CA GLY A 18 -26.80 -10.58 -15.54
C GLY A 18 -26.94 -9.41 -14.55
N THR A 19 -25.84 -9.00 -13.92
CA THR A 19 -25.82 -7.92 -12.92
C THR A 19 -24.73 -6.87 -13.24
N PRO A 20 -24.74 -6.23 -14.45
CA PRO A 20 -23.64 -5.36 -14.89
C PRO A 20 -23.41 -4.14 -13.98
N ASP A 21 -24.47 -3.64 -13.36
CA ASP A 21 -24.43 -2.43 -12.51
C ASP A 21 -24.20 -2.76 -11.02
N ALA A 22 -23.96 -4.02 -10.68
CA ALA A 22 -23.73 -4.42 -9.30
C ALA A 22 -22.49 -3.71 -8.73
N PRO A 23 -22.50 -3.35 -7.43
CA PRO A 23 -21.40 -2.61 -6.80
C PRO A 23 -20.11 -3.44 -6.73
N VAL A 24 -18.99 -2.77 -7.04
CA VAL A 24 -17.64 -3.33 -7.03
C VAL A 24 -16.79 -2.56 -6.03
N HIS A 25 -15.86 -3.24 -5.35
CA HIS A 25 -14.90 -2.65 -4.44
C HIS A 25 -13.48 -3.11 -4.77
N ILE A 26 -12.49 -2.23 -4.58
CA ILE A 26 -11.07 -2.56 -4.76
C ILE A 26 -10.44 -2.74 -3.40
N LEU A 27 -9.74 -3.86 -3.20
CA LEU A 27 -8.95 -4.13 -2.02
C LEU A 27 -7.47 -4.01 -2.36
N PHE A 28 -6.80 -3.00 -1.80
CA PHE A 28 -5.35 -2.92 -1.83
C PHE A 28 -4.78 -3.76 -0.69
N ALA A 29 -4.12 -4.86 -1.03
CA ALA A 29 -3.58 -5.80 -0.07
C ALA A 29 -2.09 -5.53 0.20
N THR A 30 -1.72 -5.56 1.48
CA THR A 30 -0.34 -5.51 1.95
C THR A 30 -0.12 -6.50 3.10
N HIS A 31 1.14 -6.77 3.44
CA HIS A 31 1.45 -7.62 4.59
C HIS A 31 1.04 -6.94 5.89
N SER A 32 0.32 -7.63 6.77
CA SER A 32 0.09 -7.14 8.11
C SER A 32 1.41 -7.13 8.90
N ILE A 33 1.57 -6.17 9.77
CA ILE A 33 2.67 -6.09 10.72
C ILE A 33 2.12 -5.81 12.12
N PRO A 34 2.88 -6.14 13.20
CA PRO A 34 2.44 -5.78 14.54
C PRO A 34 2.13 -4.29 14.65
N THR A 35 1.01 -3.95 15.26
CA THR A 35 0.55 -2.56 15.42
C THR A 35 1.64 -1.68 16.04
N ARG A 36 2.34 -2.21 17.04
CA ARG A 36 3.46 -1.52 17.68
C ARG A 36 4.61 -1.20 16.71
N ASP A 37 4.93 -2.12 15.79
CA ASP A 37 5.99 -1.91 14.80
C ASP A 37 5.54 -0.89 13.75
N ALA A 38 4.26 -0.91 13.39
CA ALA A 38 3.66 0.09 12.52
C ALA A 38 3.71 1.49 13.16
N GLU A 39 3.29 1.64 14.41
CA GLU A 39 3.31 2.91 15.15
C GLU A 39 4.71 3.50 15.32
N ALA A 40 5.74 2.65 15.34
CA ALA A 40 7.12 3.08 15.43
C ALA A 40 7.73 3.47 14.09
N ALA A 41 7.14 3.04 12.97
CA ALA A 41 7.70 3.28 11.65
C ALA A 41 7.63 4.76 11.24
N GLY A 42 8.73 5.28 10.69
CA GLY A 42 8.82 6.64 10.18
C GLY A 42 8.99 7.73 11.25
N ARG A 43 9.12 7.36 12.51
CA ARG A 43 9.45 8.30 13.59
C ARG A 43 10.96 8.46 13.65
N SER A 44 11.46 9.69 13.55
CA SER A 44 12.85 10.01 13.84
C SER A 44 12.93 11.03 14.98
N GLU A 45 13.97 10.92 15.79
CA GLU A 45 14.21 11.90 16.85
C GLU A 45 14.34 13.31 16.23
N GLY A 46 13.53 14.25 16.71
CA GLY A 46 13.60 15.67 16.33
C GLY A 46 12.77 16.08 15.11
N GLU A 47 12.02 15.20 14.46
CA GLU A 47 11.07 15.57 13.42
C GLU A 47 9.65 15.11 13.75
N PRO A 48 8.70 16.02 13.97
CA PRO A 48 7.31 15.68 14.10
C PRO A 48 6.72 15.41 12.69
N ARG A 49 6.89 14.21 12.15
CA ARG A 49 5.97 13.70 11.13
C ARG A 49 4.85 13.01 11.86
N GLU A 50 3.78 13.74 12.11
CA GLU A 50 2.51 13.16 12.48
C GLU A 50 1.90 12.58 11.21
N PHE A 51 1.88 11.26 11.13
CA PHE A 51 1.04 10.56 10.18
C PHE A 51 -0.34 10.45 10.83
N GLU A 52 -1.38 10.90 10.17
CA GLU A 52 -2.74 10.98 10.71
C GLU A 52 -3.30 9.62 11.14
N GLU A 53 -2.85 8.52 10.53
CA GLU A 53 -3.24 7.16 10.90
C GLU A 53 -2.06 6.19 10.80
N GLY A 54 -1.84 5.41 11.86
CA GLY A 54 -1.09 4.16 11.83
C GLY A 54 0.37 4.23 11.38
N SER A 55 0.99 5.42 11.34
CA SER A 55 2.39 5.57 10.99
C SER A 55 2.70 5.68 9.49
N ALA A 56 3.99 5.82 9.19
CA ALA A 56 4.49 5.87 7.82
C ALA A 56 4.11 4.65 6.98
N TYR A 57 4.04 3.46 7.58
CA TYR A 57 3.69 2.23 6.86
C TYR A 57 2.28 2.33 6.25
N VAL A 58 1.30 2.65 7.07
CA VAL A 58 -0.10 2.79 6.63
C VAL A 58 -0.26 3.99 5.70
N ALA A 59 0.26 5.16 6.09
CA ALA A 59 0.15 6.39 5.31
C ALA A 59 0.73 6.26 3.89
N GLN A 60 1.87 5.59 3.73
CA GLN A 60 2.47 5.36 2.42
C GLN A 60 1.63 4.44 1.54
N HIS A 61 1.03 3.37 2.12
CA HIS A 61 0.13 2.50 1.38
C HIS A 61 -1.16 3.22 0.96
N LEU A 62 -1.77 3.99 1.85
CA LEU A 62 -2.97 4.79 1.54
C LEU A 62 -2.67 5.82 0.44
N ALA A 63 -1.57 6.57 0.56
CA ALA A 63 -1.18 7.54 -0.45
C ALA A 63 -0.90 6.89 -1.83
N THR A 64 -0.29 5.70 -1.83
CA THR A 64 -0.03 4.94 -3.05
C THR A 64 -1.35 4.43 -3.66
N GLY A 65 -2.25 3.89 -2.84
CA GLY A 65 -3.58 3.46 -3.28
C GLY A 65 -4.36 4.61 -3.92
N ALA A 66 -4.41 5.76 -3.27
CA ALA A 66 -5.07 6.96 -3.80
C ALA A 66 -4.46 7.40 -5.14
N ALA A 67 -3.12 7.40 -5.27
CA ALA A 67 -2.45 7.74 -6.53
C ALA A 67 -2.77 6.73 -7.64
N VAL A 68 -2.87 5.43 -7.31
CA VAL A 68 -3.29 4.40 -8.28
C VAL A 68 -4.72 4.63 -8.75
N ILE A 69 -5.66 4.90 -7.84
CA ILE A 69 -7.08 5.14 -8.20
C ILE A 69 -7.20 6.39 -9.07
N SER A 70 -6.59 7.50 -8.68
CA SER A 70 -6.59 8.73 -9.48
C SER A 70 -6.06 8.49 -10.90
N ARG A 71 -5.01 7.67 -11.03
CA ARG A 71 -4.45 7.31 -12.33
C ARG A 71 -5.36 6.39 -13.15
N VAL A 72 -6.01 5.43 -12.50
CA VAL A 72 -6.98 4.53 -13.14
C VAL A 72 -8.15 5.35 -13.69
N GLU A 73 -8.72 6.22 -12.89
CA GLU A 73 -9.82 7.09 -13.29
C GLU A 73 -9.43 7.98 -14.48
N ALA A 74 -8.28 8.64 -14.41
CA ALA A 74 -7.81 9.53 -15.48
C ALA A 74 -7.52 8.81 -16.80
N GLU A 75 -7.04 7.56 -16.75
CA GLU A 75 -6.65 6.81 -17.96
C GLU A 75 -7.78 5.96 -18.55
N SER A 76 -8.71 5.47 -17.74
CA SER A 76 -9.74 4.52 -18.17
C SER A 76 -11.18 5.00 -17.95
N GLY A 77 -11.38 6.05 -17.17
CA GLY A 77 -12.71 6.48 -16.72
C GLY A 77 -13.38 5.49 -15.74
N LEU A 78 -12.69 4.41 -15.37
CA LEU A 78 -13.20 3.43 -14.41
C LEU A 78 -12.90 3.91 -12.98
N THR A 79 -13.87 3.74 -12.09
CA THR A 79 -13.69 4.00 -10.67
C THR A 79 -14.49 3.01 -9.83
N ALA A 80 -14.06 2.78 -8.60
CA ALA A 80 -14.80 2.06 -7.58
C ALA A 80 -14.30 2.50 -6.20
N PRO A 81 -15.12 2.37 -5.15
CA PRO A 81 -14.65 2.49 -3.77
C PRO A 81 -13.48 1.54 -3.52
N TRP A 82 -12.61 1.90 -2.59
CA TRP A 82 -11.45 1.10 -2.26
C TRP A 82 -11.09 1.17 -0.78
N SER A 83 -10.37 0.17 -0.31
CA SER A 83 -9.80 0.14 1.04
C SER A 83 -8.45 -0.57 1.06
N LEU A 84 -7.65 -0.25 2.08
CA LEU A 84 -6.43 -0.96 2.41
C LEU A 84 -6.78 -2.13 3.33
N VAL A 85 -6.27 -3.32 3.02
CA VAL A 85 -6.47 -4.54 3.80
C VAL A 85 -5.15 -5.26 4.00
N TYR A 86 -5.14 -6.17 4.94
CA TYR A 86 -3.91 -6.82 5.36
C TYR A 86 -4.02 -8.34 5.23
N GLN A 87 -2.86 -8.99 4.97
CA GLN A 87 -2.72 -10.43 4.89
C GLN A 87 -1.56 -10.93 5.75
N SER A 88 -1.40 -12.23 5.86
CA SER A 88 -0.22 -12.92 6.42
C SER A 88 0.04 -12.59 7.89
N ARG A 89 -0.99 -12.33 8.68
CA ARG A 89 -0.84 -12.20 10.12
C ARG A 89 -0.20 -13.46 10.69
N SER A 90 0.85 -13.31 11.48
CA SER A 90 1.58 -14.41 12.10
C SER A 90 1.86 -14.16 13.57
N GLY A 91 2.41 -15.16 14.27
CA GLY A 91 2.79 -15.04 15.66
C GLY A 91 1.66 -15.29 16.66
N ALA A 92 1.90 -14.89 17.91
CA ALA A 92 0.98 -15.21 19.01
C ALA A 92 -0.35 -14.44 18.89
N PRO A 93 -1.50 -15.07 19.17
CA PRO A 93 -2.81 -14.44 18.98
C PRO A 93 -3.05 -13.18 19.80
N HIS A 94 -2.34 -13.02 20.93
CA HIS A 94 -2.47 -11.86 21.81
C HIS A 94 -1.66 -10.63 21.37
N VAL A 95 -0.84 -10.75 20.32
CA VAL A 95 -0.11 -9.61 19.74
C VAL A 95 -1.01 -8.95 18.72
N PRO A 96 -1.36 -7.67 18.89
CA PRO A 96 -2.16 -6.95 17.90
C PRO A 96 -1.35 -6.70 16.63
N TRP A 97 -2.00 -6.87 15.50
CA TRP A 97 -1.49 -6.62 14.16
C TRP A 97 -2.43 -5.67 13.44
N LEU A 98 -1.97 -5.09 12.34
CA LEU A 98 -2.80 -4.23 11.50
C LEU A 98 -3.99 -5.00 10.93
N GLU A 99 -5.15 -4.36 10.93
CA GLU A 99 -6.45 -4.87 10.49
C GLU A 99 -7.11 -3.87 9.51
N PRO A 100 -8.14 -4.30 8.74
CA PRO A 100 -8.76 -5.61 8.74
C PRO A 100 -7.97 -6.67 7.96
N ASP A 101 -8.13 -7.95 8.31
CA ASP A 101 -7.71 -9.07 7.46
C ASP A 101 -8.51 -9.05 6.15
N ILE A 102 -7.86 -9.46 5.05
CA ILE A 102 -8.50 -9.44 3.73
C ILE A 102 -9.76 -10.31 3.65
N ASN A 103 -9.77 -11.48 4.29
CA ASN A 103 -10.93 -12.36 4.26
C ASN A 103 -12.09 -11.80 5.07
N ASP A 104 -11.82 -11.19 6.21
CA ASP A 104 -12.82 -10.50 7.02
C ASP A 104 -13.41 -9.31 6.24
N ALA A 105 -12.57 -8.50 5.60
CA ALA A 105 -13.01 -7.38 4.78
C ALA A 105 -13.89 -7.84 3.60
N ILE A 106 -13.55 -8.94 2.93
CA ILE A 106 -14.38 -9.52 1.85
C ILE A 106 -15.75 -9.92 2.39
N ALA A 107 -15.80 -10.59 3.55
CA ALA A 107 -17.06 -11.01 4.16
C ALA A 107 -17.94 -9.81 4.55
N ASP A 108 -17.35 -8.78 5.14
CA ASP A 108 -18.04 -7.55 5.52
C ASP A 108 -18.61 -6.81 4.30
N LEU A 109 -17.82 -6.68 3.23
CA LEU A 109 -18.25 -6.05 1.99
C LEU A 109 -19.38 -6.82 1.30
N ALA A 110 -19.31 -8.15 1.31
CA ALA A 110 -20.40 -9.00 0.81
C ALA A 110 -21.70 -8.76 1.61
N GLY A 111 -21.60 -8.64 2.94
CA GLY A 111 -22.71 -8.29 3.84
C GLY A 111 -23.32 -6.91 3.54
N GLN A 112 -22.51 -5.96 3.06
CA GLN A 112 -22.93 -4.63 2.64
C GLN A 112 -23.52 -4.61 1.21
N GLY A 113 -23.57 -5.74 0.52
CA GLY A 113 -24.16 -5.86 -0.82
C GLY A 113 -23.19 -5.69 -1.98
N ILE A 114 -21.89 -5.58 -1.73
CA ILE A 114 -20.86 -5.64 -2.80
C ILE A 114 -20.97 -6.98 -3.52
N LYS A 115 -20.83 -6.97 -4.84
CA LYS A 115 -20.92 -8.16 -5.71
C LYS A 115 -19.66 -8.43 -6.51
N GLY A 116 -18.73 -7.47 -6.55
CA GLY A 116 -17.47 -7.61 -7.24
C GLY A 116 -16.29 -7.13 -6.42
N ILE A 117 -15.20 -7.88 -6.40
CA ILE A 117 -13.96 -7.56 -5.68
C ILE A 117 -12.78 -7.58 -6.65
N VAL A 118 -11.99 -6.51 -6.64
CA VAL A 118 -10.67 -6.48 -7.30
C VAL A 118 -9.59 -6.47 -6.23
N ILE A 119 -8.78 -7.51 -6.17
CA ILE A 119 -7.66 -7.61 -5.21
C ILE A 119 -6.38 -7.10 -5.89
N VAL A 120 -5.74 -6.11 -5.29
CA VAL A 120 -4.51 -5.49 -5.80
C VAL A 120 -3.40 -5.66 -4.76
N PRO A 121 -2.39 -6.50 -4.98
CA PRO A 121 -1.29 -6.72 -4.05
C PRO A 121 -0.33 -5.51 -4.06
N LEU A 122 -0.72 -4.43 -3.40
CA LEU A 122 -0.02 -3.15 -3.42
C LEU A 122 1.34 -3.18 -2.74
N GLY A 123 1.45 -3.89 -1.62
CA GLY A 123 2.66 -3.99 -0.81
C GLY A 123 3.68 -5.03 -1.30
N PHE A 124 3.50 -5.59 -2.49
CA PHE A 124 4.31 -6.71 -2.99
C PHE A 124 4.83 -6.43 -4.40
N VAL A 125 6.10 -6.78 -4.63
CA VAL A 125 6.76 -6.60 -5.93
C VAL A 125 6.80 -7.87 -6.77
N SER A 126 6.54 -9.03 -6.18
CA SER A 126 6.53 -10.33 -6.87
C SER A 126 5.44 -11.25 -6.34
N ASP A 127 4.93 -12.13 -7.20
CA ASP A 127 3.96 -13.17 -6.83
C ASP A 127 4.69 -14.36 -6.18
N HIS A 128 5.24 -14.14 -4.97
CA HIS A 128 5.84 -15.20 -4.17
C HIS A 128 4.77 -16.08 -3.50
N MET A 129 5.20 -17.17 -2.87
CA MET A 129 4.31 -18.21 -2.32
C MET A 129 3.24 -17.64 -1.37
N GLU A 130 3.60 -16.68 -0.51
CA GLU A 130 2.68 -16.10 0.46
C GLU A 130 1.58 -15.27 -0.22
N VAL A 131 1.94 -14.46 -1.25
CA VAL A 131 0.95 -13.74 -2.05
C VAL A 131 0.01 -14.70 -2.78
N VAL A 132 0.56 -15.76 -3.38
CA VAL A 132 -0.23 -16.77 -4.09
C VAL A 132 -1.14 -17.54 -3.12
N TRP A 133 -0.63 -17.89 -1.95
CA TRP A 133 -1.44 -18.60 -0.96
C TRP A 133 -2.56 -17.73 -0.40
N ASP A 134 -2.23 -16.58 0.15
CA ASP A 134 -3.20 -15.73 0.84
C ASP A 134 -4.23 -15.12 -0.13
N LEU A 135 -3.79 -14.71 -1.33
CA LEU A 135 -4.68 -14.01 -2.26
C LEU A 135 -5.31 -14.92 -3.31
N ASP A 136 -4.54 -15.80 -3.96
CA ASP A 136 -5.08 -16.67 -5.03
C ASP A 136 -5.80 -17.89 -4.48
N THR A 137 -5.40 -18.39 -3.28
CA THR A 137 -6.03 -19.54 -2.66
C THR A 137 -7.10 -19.10 -1.66
N GLU A 138 -6.73 -18.40 -0.60
CA GLU A 138 -7.68 -18.10 0.50
C GLU A 138 -8.66 -16.97 0.13
N ALA A 139 -8.19 -15.79 -0.29
CA ALA A 139 -9.07 -14.67 -0.55
C ALA A 139 -10.02 -14.92 -1.74
N LEU A 140 -9.51 -15.50 -2.85
CA LEU A 140 -10.38 -15.86 -3.98
C LEU A 140 -11.36 -17.00 -3.63
N GLU A 141 -11.00 -17.93 -2.74
CA GLU A 141 -11.95 -18.94 -2.25
C GLU A 141 -13.02 -18.30 -1.38
N THR A 142 -12.66 -17.34 -0.52
CA THR A 142 -13.63 -16.54 0.26
C THR A 142 -14.60 -15.81 -0.67
N CYS A 143 -14.11 -15.15 -1.71
CA CYS A 143 -14.97 -14.52 -2.72
C CYS A 143 -15.91 -15.53 -3.39
N ARG A 144 -15.37 -16.68 -3.80
CA ARG A 144 -16.15 -17.73 -4.47
C ARG A 144 -17.24 -18.29 -3.57
N SER A 145 -16.93 -18.57 -2.30
CA SER A 145 -17.88 -19.09 -1.32
C SER A 145 -19.04 -18.14 -1.03
N LEU A 146 -18.79 -16.82 -1.16
CA LEU A 146 -19.77 -15.76 -0.98
C LEU A 146 -20.50 -15.37 -2.30
N GLY A 147 -20.18 -16.03 -3.41
CA GLY A 147 -20.80 -15.76 -4.71
C GLY A 147 -20.42 -14.42 -5.31
N LEU A 148 -19.23 -13.92 -5.02
CA LEU A 148 -18.71 -12.65 -5.54
C LEU A 148 -17.96 -12.89 -6.85
N ALA A 149 -18.12 -11.99 -7.82
CA ALA A 149 -17.21 -11.86 -8.94
C ALA A 149 -15.86 -11.33 -8.41
N ALA A 150 -14.76 -11.96 -8.75
CA ALA A 150 -13.47 -11.54 -8.19
C ALA A 150 -12.30 -11.73 -9.15
N THR A 151 -11.34 -10.82 -9.06
CA THR A 151 -10.06 -10.91 -9.77
C THR A 151 -8.94 -10.41 -8.88
N ARG A 152 -7.83 -11.14 -8.82
CA ARG A 152 -6.57 -10.67 -8.25
C ARG A 152 -5.65 -10.26 -9.39
N VAL A 153 -5.23 -9.00 -9.42
CA VAL A 153 -4.30 -8.50 -10.43
C VAL A 153 -2.86 -8.91 -10.08
N PRO A 154 -2.00 -9.20 -11.07
CA PRO A 154 -0.63 -9.60 -10.79
C PRO A 154 0.15 -8.46 -10.12
N THR A 155 1.17 -8.82 -9.34
CA THR A 155 2.17 -7.87 -8.84
C THR A 155 2.95 -7.24 -10.01
N PRO A 156 3.64 -6.10 -9.81
CA PRO A 156 4.41 -5.47 -10.89
C PRO A 156 5.52 -6.37 -11.44
N GLY A 157 6.13 -7.24 -10.62
CA GLY A 157 7.10 -8.24 -11.06
C GLY A 157 8.20 -7.67 -11.96
N ALA A 158 8.35 -8.22 -13.15
CA ALA A 158 9.27 -7.77 -14.18
C ALA A 158 8.61 -6.81 -15.20
N HIS A 159 7.50 -6.19 -14.87
CA HIS A 159 6.82 -5.26 -15.77
C HIS A 159 7.74 -4.10 -16.16
N ARG A 160 7.81 -3.79 -17.45
CA ARG A 160 8.77 -2.83 -18.01
C ARG A 160 8.76 -1.46 -17.32
N LYS A 161 7.58 -0.94 -17.00
CA LYS A 161 7.46 0.36 -16.32
C LYS A 161 8.02 0.29 -14.89
N PHE A 162 7.83 -0.83 -14.18
CA PHE A 162 8.40 -1.02 -12.85
C PHE A 162 9.93 -1.11 -12.91
N VAL A 163 10.47 -1.89 -13.83
CA VAL A 163 11.93 -2.00 -14.03
C VAL A 163 12.54 -0.65 -14.41
N ASN A 164 11.91 0.11 -15.30
CA ASN A 164 12.37 1.45 -15.64
C ASN A 164 12.35 2.39 -14.41
N GLY A 165 11.32 2.33 -13.59
CA GLY A 165 11.27 3.09 -12.33
C GLY A 165 12.41 2.75 -11.37
N LEU A 166 12.83 1.49 -11.29
CA LEU A 166 14.02 1.10 -10.52
C LEU A 166 15.30 1.71 -11.10
N VAL A 167 15.42 1.75 -12.44
CA VAL A 167 16.55 2.41 -13.11
C VAL A 167 16.55 3.91 -12.83
N ASP A 168 15.40 4.56 -12.84
CA ASP A 168 15.25 5.97 -12.50
C ASP A 168 15.70 6.25 -11.06
N LEU A 169 15.28 5.42 -10.10
CA LEU A 169 15.72 5.53 -8.71
C LEU A 169 17.24 5.35 -8.53
N ILE A 170 17.88 4.45 -9.28
CA ILE A 170 19.33 4.31 -9.29
C ILE A 170 19.98 5.56 -9.86
N SER A 171 19.45 6.08 -10.97
CA SER A 171 19.96 7.27 -11.62
C SER A 171 19.87 8.51 -10.73
N GLU A 172 18.80 8.67 -9.98
CA GLU A 172 18.65 9.74 -8.99
C GLU A 172 19.77 9.73 -7.95
N ARG A 173 20.19 8.54 -7.49
CA ARG A 173 21.24 8.41 -6.47
C ARG A 173 22.63 8.64 -7.00
N THR A 174 22.82 8.47 -8.29
CA THR A 174 24.12 8.76 -8.96
C THR A 174 24.21 10.21 -9.47
N SER A 175 23.08 10.93 -9.46
CA SER A 175 23.00 12.34 -9.85
C SER A 175 23.22 13.24 -8.63
N ALA A 176 23.84 14.39 -8.82
CA ALA A 176 24.09 15.37 -7.75
C ALA A 176 22.85 16.23 -7.41
N ASN A 177 21.65 15.70 -7.60
CA ASN A 177 20.41 16.44 -7.37
C ASN A 177 20.04 16.47 -5.87
N ASN A 178 19.46 17.58 -5.42
CA ASN A 178 18.92 17.67 -4.08
C ASN A 178 17.74 16.72 -3.92
N ILE A 179 17.54 16.20 -2.71
CA ILE A 179 16.44 15.28 -2.42
C ILE A 179 15.07 15.93 -2.70
N SER A 180 14.92 17.23 -2.45
CA SER A 180 13.69 17.98 -2.72
C SER A 180 13.31 18.04 -4.20
N ASP A 181 14.26 17.85 -5.11
CA ASP A 181 14.05 17.93 -6.56
C ASP A 181 13.71 16.57 -7.17
N ARG A 182 13.69 15.51 -6.37
CA ARG A 182 13.39 14.16 -6.82
C ARG A 182 11.90 13.97 -7.08
N PRO A 183 11.52 13.28 -8.16
CA PRO A 183 10.12 13.00 -8.44
C PRO A 183 9.48 12.20 -7.31
N ALA A 184 8.26 12.55 -6.95
CA ALA A 184 7.42 11.78 -6.04
C ALA A 184 6.00 11.68 -6.60
N MET A 185 5.41 10.49 -6.50
CA MET A 185 4.06 10.23 -7.02
C MET A 185 2.97 10.59 -6.02
N THR A 186 3.31 10.84 -4.78
CA THR A 186 2.36 11.13 -3.69
C THR A 186 2.68 12.44 -3.02
N GLY A 187 1.70 13.02 -2.32
CA GLY A 187 1.89 14.24 -1.52
C GLY A 187 2.85 14.09 -0.34
N LEU A 188 3.28 12.86 -0.03
CA LEU A 188 4.29 12.61 0.99
C LEU A 188 5.70 13.08 0.57
N GLY A 189 5.88 13.33 -0.73
CA GLY A 189 7.17 13.74 -1.29
C GLY A 189 8.20 12.62 -1.37
N PRO A 190 9.42 12.92 -1.83
CA PRO A 190 10.50 11.95 -1.89
C PRO A 190 10.97 11.58 -0.48
N TRP A 191 11.40 10.33 -0.31
CA TRP A 191 11.91 9.82 0.96
C TRP A 191 13.45 9.88 0.98
N TYR A 192 14.04 9.95 2.17
CA TYR A 192 15.50 9.98 2.32
C TYR A 192 16.13 8.61 1.95
N ASP A 193 17.38 8.64 1.49
CA ASP A 193 18.11 7.46 1.03
C ASP A 193 18.57 6.56 2.16
N VAL A 194 18.83 7.14 3.33
CA VAL A 194 19.32 6.47 4.52
C VAL A 194 18.36 6.76 5.66
N CYS A 195 17.86 5.71 6.30
CA CYS A 195 17.00 5.85 7.47
C CYS A 195 17.69 6.63 8.56
N ARG A 196 17.01 7.63 9.11
CA ARG A 196 17.49 8.41 10.24
C ARG A 196 17.46 7.57 11.52
N PRO A 197 18.31 7.87 12.51
CA PRO A 197 18.25 7.23 13.82
C PRO A 197 16.83 7.29 14.39
N GLY A 198 16.36 6.17 14.94
CA GLY A 198 15.02 6.08 15.55
C GLY A 198 13.83 6.00 14.57
N CYS A 199 14.04 6.01 13.24
CA CYS A 199 12.93 5.98 12.29
C CYS A 199 12.11 4.66 12.33
N CYS A 200 12.71 3.56 12.80
CA CYS A 200 12.07 2.27 13.01
C CYS A 200 12.63 1.65 14.28
N ALA A 201 12.00 1.90 15.43
CA ALA A 201 12.48 1.37 16.71
C ALA A 201 12.42 -0.16 16.72
N ASN A 202 13.54 -0.79 17.08
CA ASN A 202 13.59 -2.23 17.28
C ASN A 202 13.26 -2.58 18.73
N PHE A 203 12.07 -3.06 18.98
CA PHE A 203 11.61 -3.43 20.34
C PHE A 203 12.17 -4.76 20.86
N ARG A 204 12.91 -5.50 20.03
CA ARG A 204 13.53 -6.77 20.41
C ARG A 204 14.97 -6.62 20.91
N GLY A 205 15.48 -5.39 20.92
CA GLY A 205 16.83 -5.06 21.38
C GLY A 205 17.45 -3.94 20.56
N GLY A 206 18.40 -3.22 21.16
CA GLY A 206 19.15 -2.17 20.47
C GLY A 206 20.05 -2.78 19.38
N LYS A 207 19.59 -2.77 18.15
CA LYS A 207 20.40 -3.08 16.97
C LYS A 207 20.53 -1.82 16.14
N PRO A 208 21.73 -1.51 15.61
CA PRO A 208 21.90 -0.40 14.69
C PRO A 208 21.03 -0.62 13.45
N THR A 209 20.66 0.46 12.78
CA THR A 209 20.04 0.38 11.47
C THR A 209 21.00 -0.27 10.48
N ILE A 210 20.48 -0.92 9.43
CA ILE A 210 21.31 -1.57 8.38
C ILE A 210 22.34 -0.58 7.80
N ALA A 211 22.01 0.69 7.74
CA ALA A 211 22.90 1.72 7.22
C ALA A 211 24.00 2.14 8.19
N GLY A 212 24.06 1.55 9.40
CA GLY A 212 25.07 1.89 10.41
C GLY A 212 25.01 3.37 10.83
N ALA A 213 23.89 4.02 10.65
CA ALA A 213 23.69 5.43 10.94
C ALA A 213 23.56 5.66 12.46
N ASP A 214 24.56 5.21 13.21
CA ASP A 214 24.78 5.68 14.56
C ASP A 214 25.36 7.07 14.46
N SER A 215 24.60 8.10 14.85
CA SER A 215 25.03 9.40 15.35
C SER A 215 26.12 10.22 14.60
N THR A 216 26.76 9.71 13.56
CA THR A 216 27.90 10.36 12.93
C THR A 216 27.69 10.80 11.46
N VAL A 217 26.57 10.52 10.85
CA VAL A 217 26.26 11.11 9.55
C VAL A 217 25.82 12.54 9.80
N GLY A 218 26.73 13.42 9.45
CA GLY A 218 26.71 14.82 9.77
C GLY A 218 25.37 15.51 9.50
N THR A 219 25.11 16.49 10.31
CA THR A 219 24.10 17.55 10.19
C THR A 219 24.24 18.39 8.92
N GLY A 220 24.55 17.76 7.79
CA GLY A 220 24.74 18.35 6.47
C GLY A 220 23.56 18.07 5.56
N HIS A 221 22.71 19.06 5.38
CA HIS A 221 21.87 19.32 4.20
C HIS A 221 20.62 18.49 3.90
N ASP A 222 20.16 17.57 4.74
CA ASP A 222 18.89 16.86 4.48
C ASP A 222 17.73 17.39 5.35
N ALA A 223 17.66 18.71 5.57
CA ALA A 223 16.46 19.32 6.12
C ALA A 223 15.34 19.23 5.09
N TYR A 224 14.43 18.32 5.29
CA TYR A 224 13.20 18.25 4.52
C TYR A 224 12.35 19.50 4.82
N PRO A 225 11.96 20.29 3.82
CA PRO A 225 10.99 21.35 4.08
C PRO A 225 9.70 20.68 4.57
N ALA A 226 9.17 21.16 5.68
CA ALA A 226 7.84 20.78 6.14
C ALA A 226 6.86 21.06 4.99
N GLY A 227 6.44 20.01 4.30
CA GLY A 227 5.44 20.10 3.26
C GLY A 227 4.14 20.57 3.90
N SER A 228 3.65 21.71 3.47
CA SER A 228 2.31 22.17 3.80
C SER A 228 1.33 21.07 3.42
N ALA A 229 0.68 20.47 4.41
CA ALA A 229 -0.43 19.57 4.22
C ALA A 229 -1.54 20.32 3.46
N GLY A 230 -1.60 20.12 2.16
CA GLY A 230 -2.74 20.50 1.36
C GLY A 230 -3.87 19.56 1.71
N ALA A 231 -4.86 20.08 2.42
CA ALA A 231 -6.09 19.38 2.72
C ALA A 231 -6.80 19.01 1.42
N ALA A 232 -6.65 17.77 0.97
CA ALA A 232 -7.55 17.15 0.04
C ALA A 232 -8.61 16.43 0.87
N GLY A 233 -9.71 17.15 1.17
CA GLY A 233 -10.91 16.57 1.75
C GLY A 233 -11.53 15.59 0.76
N GLY A 234 -11.41 14.33 1.05
CA GLY A 234 -12.20 13.27 0.47
C GLY A 234 -12.85 12.54 1.63
N GLU A 235 -14.13 12.78 1.83
CA GLU A 235 -14.94 12.02 2.79
C GLU A 235 -14.98 10.56 2.33
N GLY A 236 -14.10 9.75 2.90
CA GLY A 236 -14.21 8.31 2.88
C GLY A 236 -14.75 7.86 4.23
N THR A 237 -16.04 7.58 4.28
CA THR A 237 -16.69 6.95 5.43
C THR A 237 -16.15 5.53 5.59
N LEU A 238 -15.85 5.17 6.82
CA LEU A 238 -15.48 3.83 7.32
C LEU A 238 -16.50 2.77 6.92
#